data_a7eb1c749ba7a7380250195bdc09fa67
#
_entry.id   a7eb1c749ba7a7380250195bdc09fa67
#
_cell.length_a   1.000
_cell.length_b   1.000
_cell.length_c   1.000
_cell.angle_alpha   90.00
_cell.angle_beta   90.00
_cell.angle_gamma   90.00
#
_symmetry.space_group_name_H-M   'P 1'
#
loop_
_entity.id
_entity.type
_entity.pdbx_description
1 polymer ?
#
loop_
_entity_poly.entity_id
_entity_poly.type
_entity_poly.pdbx_seq_one_letter_code
_entity_poly.pdbx_strand_id
1 'polypeptide(L)'
;RQKIAVVEQKVQRIFTEQFGQADIHFRFDELKIDSFFKSASIFIDDGVDIPMSEKGNGMQRSVALALLQVYAEELAHDEEQGQTKPFYLFIDEPELCLHPKGQTKLLEALLEISKTKQVFLTTHSPYFLVTPQLSNVGLFIFRKDGISNIVEDASLEPMFPWSPTWGEINFKAYK
;
A
#
# COMPACT_ATOMS: atom_id res chain seq x y z
N ARG A 1 -11.89 -4.92 -23.85
CA ARG A 1 -12.96 -4.36 -22.99
C ARG A 1 -13.33 -5.31 -21.84
N GLN A 2 -13.51 -6.63 -22.06
CA GLN A 2 -13.87 -7.57 -20.98
C GLN A 2 -12.81 -7.67 -19.85
N LYS A 3 -11.53 -7.73 -20.16
CA LYS A 3 -10.45 -7.78 -19.14
C LYS A 3 -10.39 -6.52 -18.26
N ILE A 4 -10.68 -5.36 -18.83
CA ILE A 4 -10.66 -4.08 -18.11
C ILE A 4 -11.82 -3.99 -17.12
N ALA A 5 -13.02 -4.42 -17.51
CA ALA A 5 -14.16 -4.46 -16.61
C ALA A 5 -13.93 -5.36 -15.38
N VAL A 6 -13.19 -6.46 -15.55
CA VAL A 6 -12.80 -7.34 -14.44
C VAL A 6 -11.86 -6.63 -13.47
N VAL A 7 -10.86 -5.90 -14.00
CA VAL A 7 -9.93 -5.12 -13.15
C VAL A 7 -10.68 -4.01 -12.41
N GLU A 8 -11.55 -3.28 -13.10
CA GLU A 8 -12.38 -2.22 -12.52
C GLU A 8 -13.22 -2.74 -11.34
N GLN A 9 -13.90 -3.88 -11.51
CA GLN A 9 -14.68 -4.51 -10.44
C GLN A 9 -13.81 -4.96 -9.26
N LYS A 10 -12.61 -5.50 -9.51
CA LYS A 10 -11.68 -5.88 -8.45
C LYS A 10 -11.22 -4.65 -7.65
N VAL A 11 -10.84 -3.57 -8.34
CA VAL A 11 -10.44 -2.31 -7.70
C VAL A 11 -11.60 -1.73 -6.88
N GLN A 12 -12.81 -1.69 -7.46
CA GLN A 12 -14.01 -1.23 -6.78
C GLN A 12 -14.27 -2.01 -5.48
N ARG A 13 -14.18 -3.33 -5.53
CA ARG A 13 -14.39 -4.21 -4.36
C ARG A 13 -13.37 -3.90 -3.27
N ILE A 14 -12.07 -3.94 -3.61
CA ILE A 14 -10.99 -3.70 -2.65
C ILE A 14 -11.10 -2.30 -2.04
N PHE A 15 -11.40 -1.30 -2.86
CA PHE A 15 -11.57 0.07 -2.39
C PHE A 15 -12.74 0.18 -1.40
N THR A 16 -13.89 -0.39 -1.74
CA THR A 16 -15.09 -0.33 -0.89
C THR A 16 -14.86 -1.03 0.45
N GLU A 17 -14.17 -2.17 0.45
CA GLU A 17 -13.85 -2.92 1.67
C GLU A 17 -12.90 -2.17 2.60
N GLN A 18 -11.94 -1.42 2.05
CA GLN A 18 -10.86 -0.83 2.83
C GLN A 18 -11.04 0.66 3.14
N PHE A 19 -11.61 1.42 2.23
CA PHE A 19 -11.54 2.87 2.28
C PHE A 19 -12.92 3.56 2.30
N GLY A 20 -14.00 2.85 1.96
CA GLY A 20 -15.35 3.39 1.98
C GLY A 20 -16.04 3.33 0.62
N GLN A 21 -17.19 4.03 0.49
CA GLN A 21 -17.98 4.02 -0.73
C GLN A 21 -17.55 5.14 -1.68
N ALA A 22 -17.15 4.75 -2.89
CA ALA A 22 -16.99 5.62 -4.06
C ALA A 22 -17.15 4.75 -5.31
N ASP A 23 -17.64 5.32 -6.41
CA ASP A 23 -17.68 4.61 -7.69
C ASP A 23 -16.38 4.85 -8.45
N ILE A 24 -15.67 3.75 -8.76
CA ILE A 24 -14.39 3.76 -9.48
C ILE A 24 -14.59 3.16 -10.85
N HIS A 25 -14.26 3.92 -11.88
CA HIS A 25 -14.34 3.46 -13.26
C HIS A 25 -13.18 3.97 -14.10
N PHE A 26 -12.83 3.18 -15.13
CA PHE A 26 -11.79 3.53 -16.08
C PHE A 26 -12.43 4.16 -17.32
N ARG A 27 -12.01 5.37 -17.66
CA ARG A 27 -12.38 6.00 -18.93
C ARG A 27 -11.19 6.03 -19.86
N PHE A 28 -11.46 5.70 -21.10
CA PHE A 28 -10.49 5.78 -22.19
C PHE A 28 -10.93 6.91 -23.13
N ASP A 29 -10.04 7.81 -23.44
CA ASP A 29 -10.29 8.83 -24.46
C ASP A 29 -10.57 8.19 -25.81
N GLU A 30 -11.38 8.85 -26.65
CA GLU A 30 -11.67 8.38 -28.00
C GLU A 30 -10.38 8.25 -28.81
N LEU A 31 -10.26 7.12 -29.55
CA LEU A 31 -9.12 6.77 -30.41
C LEU A 31 -8.95 7.82 -31.53
N LYS A 32 -8.11 8.80 -31.30
CA LYS A 32 -7.44 9.51 -32.39
C LYS A 32 -6.27 8.65 -32.83
N ILE A 33 -6.12 8.45 -34.13
CA ILE A 33 -5.12 7.57 -34.76
C ILE A 33 -3.67 7.82 -34.27
N ASP A 34 -3.35 9.06 -33.84
CA ASP A 34 -2.06 9.48 -33.29
C ASP A 34 -1.83 9.11 -31.80
N SER A 35 -2.75 8.43 -31.17
CA SER A 35 -2.68 8.16 -29.73
C SER A 35 -2.86 6.69 -29.36
N PHE A 36 -2.22 5.81 -30.12
CA PHE A 36 -2.17 4.36 -29.84
C PHE A 36 -1.58 4.04 -28.44
N PHE A 37 -1.02 5.04 -27.74
CA PHE A 37 -0.39 4.94 -26.43
C PHE A 37 -1.00 5.87 -25.38
N LYS A 38 -2.28 6.26 -25.51
CA LYS A 38 -2.91 7.02 -24.43
C LYS A 38 -3.09 6.14 -23.20
N SER A 39 -2.53 6.62 -22.09
CA SER A 39 -2.75 6.04 -20.77
C SER A 39 -4.24 6.09 -20.40
N ALA A 40 -4.75 5.02 -19.80
CA ALA A 40 -6.09 5.02 -19.22
C ALA A 40 -6.19 6.10 -18.14
N SER A 41 -7.28 6.86 -18.15
CA SER A 41 -7.59 7.79 -17.09
C SER A 41 -8.57 7.12 -16.11
N ILE A 42 -8.30 7.25 -14.82
CA ILE A 42 -9.16 6.76 -13.75
C ILE A 42 -10.05 7.93 -13.32
N PHE A 43 -11.35 7.71 -13.31
CA PHE A 43 -12.34 8.64 -12.80
C PHE A 43 -12.97 8.06 -11.53
N ILE A 44 -13.30 8.91 -10.59
CA ILE A 44 -13.88 8.54 -9.31
C ILE A 44 -15.13 9.38 -9.09
N ASP A 45 -16.26 8.70 -8.85
CA ASP A 45 -17.51 9.33 -8.46
C ASP A 45 -17.80 9.04 -6.98
N ASP A 46 -17.63 10.05 -6.14
CA ASP A 46 -18.01 10.09 -4.72
C ASP A 46 -19.10 11.16 -4.47
N GLY A 47 -19.91 11.44 -5.51
CA GLY A 47 -20.88 12.53 -5.60
C GLY A 47 -20.51 13.58 -6.65
N VAL A 48 -19.25 13.58 -7.11
CA VAL A 48 -18.75 14.38 -8.25
C VAL A 48 -17.79 13.52 -9.06
N ASP A 49 -18.16 13.22 -10.30
CA ASP A 49 -17.36 12.41 -11.24
C ASP A 49 -16.25 13.23 -11.88
N ILE A 50 -15.04 13.14 -11.34
CA ILE A 50 -13.84 13.83 -11.83
C ILE A 50 -12.63 12.88 -11.92
N PRO A 51 -11.59 13.25 -12.70
CA PRO A 51 -10.35 12.48 -12.76
C PRO A 51 -9.73 12.27 -11.39
N MET A 52 -9.15 11.10 -11.17
CA MET A 52 -8.44 10.77 -9.92
C MET A 52 -7.38 11.82 -9.55
N SER A 53 -6.71 12.41 -10.54
CA SER A 53 -5.70 13.46 -10.33
C SER A 53 -6.25 14.75 -9.70
N GLU A 54 -7.56 14.96 -9.76
CA GLU A 54 -8.25 16.13 -9.20
C GLU A 54 -8.91 15.81 -7.84
N LYS A 55 -8.91 14.55 -7.41
CA LYS A 55 -9.36 14.14 -6.07
C LYS A 55 -8.31 14.47 -5.01
N GLY A 56 -8.74 14.49 -3.76
CA GLY A 56 -7.84 14.67 -2.62
C GLY A 56 -6.77 13.57 -2.54
N ASN A 57 -5.59 13.89 -2.02
CA ASN A 57 -4.43 12.99 -1.95
C ASN A 57 -4.73 11.65 -1.27
N GLY A 58 -5.58 11.62 -0.24
CA GLY A 58 -6.00 10.39 0.42
C GLY A 58 -6.73 9.45 -0.53
N MET A 59 -7.65 9.97 -1.35
CA MET A 59 -8.39 9.21 -2.35
C MET A 59 -7.46 8.67 -3.44
N GLN A 60 -6.57 9.51 -3.97
CA GLN A 60 -5.59 9.11 -4.98
C GLN A 60 -4.72 7.95 -4.47
N ARG A 61 -4.20 8.05 -3.23
CA ARG A 61 -3.39 6.99 -2.61
C ARG A 61 -4.18 5.72 -2.38
N SER A 62 -5.42 5.82 -1.91
CA SER A 62 -6.28 4.65 -1.69
C SER A 62 -6.55 3.87 -2.98
N VAL A 63 -6.82 4.57 -4.08
CA VAL A 63 -6.99 3.93 -5.39
C VAL A 63 -5.69 3.32 -5.90
N ALA A 64 -4.56 4.01 -5.74
CA ALA A 64 -3.26 3.47 -6.13
C ALA A 64 -2.93 2.18 -5.37
N LEU A 65 -3.26 2.12 -4.08
CA LEU A 65 -3.07 0.91 -3.26
C LEU A 65 -4.02 -0.22 -3.66
N ALA A 66 -5.28 0.09 -3.98
CA ALA A 66 -6.21 -0.92 -4.49
C ALA A 66 -5.74 -1.50 -5.83
N LEU A 67 -5.21 -0.66 -6.72
CA LEU A 67 -4.59 -1.12 -7.98
C LEU A 67 -3.37 -2.01 -7.73
N LEU A 68 -2.54 -1.64 -6.77
CA LEU A 68 -1.36 -2.40 -6.39
C LEU A 68 -1.75 -3.79 -5.85
N GLN A 69 -2.81 -3.88 -5.05
CA GLN A 69 -3.32 -5.16 -4.56
C GLN A 69 -3.82 -6.04 -5.71
N VAL A 70 -4.62 -5.49 -6.63
CA VAL A 70 -5.07 -6.22 -7.82
C VAL A 70 -3.88 -6.74 -8.62
N TYR A 71 -2.84 -5.90 -8.80
CA TYR A 71 -1.63 -6.30 -9.50
C TYR A 71 -0.88 -7.43 -8.79
N ALA A 72 -0.78 -7.36 -7.45
CA ALA A 72 -0.15 -8.42 -6.65
C ALA A 72 -0.94 -9.73 -6.70
N GLU A 73 -2.29 -9.68 -6.68
CA GLU A 73 -3.15 -10.86 -6.86
C GLU A 73 -2.94 -11.51 -8.24
N GLU A 74 -2.89 -10.72 -9.30
CA GLU A 74 -2.65 -11.24 -10.67
C GLU A 74 -1.26 -11.89 -10.80
N LEU A 75 -0.22 -11.27 -10.20
CA LEU A 75 1.12 -11.87 -10.18
C LEU A 75 1.17 -13.18 -9.40
N ALA A 76 0.43 -13.31 -8.29
CA ALA A 76 0.34 -14.55 -7.55
C ALA A 76 -0.33 -15.66 -8.38
N HIS A 77 -1.34 -15.29 -9.17
CA HIS A 77 -2.03 -16.24 -10.06
C HIS A 77 -1.14 -16.73 -11.21
N ASP A 78 -0.28 -15.86 -11.74
CA ASP A 78 0.72 -16.23 -12.76
C ASP A 78 1.77 -17.21 -12.20
N GLU A 79 2.14 -17.09 -10.92
CA GLU A 79 3.05 -18.03 -10.23
C GLU A 79 2.47 -19.43 -10.11
N GLU A 80 1.17 -19.57 -9.83
CA GLU A 80 0.47 -20.86 -9.81
C GLU A 80 0.50 -21.55 -11.19
N GLN A 81 0.67 -20.78 -12.27
CA GLN A 81 0.82 -21.27 -13.64
C GLN A 81 2.28 -21.52 -14.03
N GLY A 82 3.23 -21.45 -13.10
CA GLY A 82 4.66 -21.74 -13.31
C GLY A 82 5.49 -20.59 -13.89
N GLN A 83 4.97 -19.36 -13.88
CA GLN A 83 5.71 -18.16 -14.30
C GLN A 83 6.14 -17.34 -13.07
N THR A 84 7.20 -17.76 -12.41
CA THR A 84 7.75 -17.05 -11.25
C THR A 84 8.58 -15.84 -11.68
N LYS A 85 8.10 -14.64 -11.46
CA LYS A 85 8.92 -13.42 -11.52
C LYS A 85 9.08 -12.86 -10.10
N PRO A 86 10.32 -12.64 -9.63
CA PRO A 86 10.52 -12.00 -8.33
C PRO A 86 9.92 -10.58 -8.38
N PHE A 87 9.11 -10.28 -7.38
CA PHE A 87 8.47 -8.97 -7.24
C PHE A 87 8.82 -8.40 -5.88
N TYR A 88 9.43 -7.22 -5.89
CA TYR A 88 9.78 -6.44 -4.70
C TYR A 88 8.99 -5.14 -4.72
N LEU A 89 8.28 -4.87 -3.62
CA LEU A 89 7.49 -3.67 -3.47
C LEU A 89 8.16 -2.74 -2.46
N PHE A 90 8.51 -1.54 -2.90
CA PHE A 90 9.06 -0.48 -2.05
C PHE A 90 8.08 0.68 -1.98
N ILE A 91 7.64 1.02 -0.77
CA ILE A 91 6.67 2.11 -0.56
C ILE A 91 7.23 3.04 0.52
N ASP A 92 7.29 4.32 0.19
CA ASP A 92 7.72 5.38 1.10
C ASP A 92 6.50 6.08 1.70
N GLU A 93 6.39 6.05 3.04
CA GLU A 93 5.32 6.67 3.83
C GLU A 93 3.92 6.48 3.23
N PRO A 94 3.44 5.23 3.04
CA PRO A 94 2.17 4.98 2.37
C PRO A 94 0.96 5.52 3.13
N GLU A 95 1.11 5.79 4.42
CA GLU A 95 0.07 6.31 5.31
C GLU A 95 -0.19 7.81 5.16
N LEU A 96 0.65 8.56 4.48
CA LEU A 96 0.48 10.01 4.34
C LEU A 96 -0.90 10.35 3.76
N CYS A 97 -1.57 11.31 4.38
CA CYS A 97 -2.92 11.75 4.03
C CYS A 97 -4.05 10.73 4.24
N LEU A 98 -3.77 9.58 4.90
CA LEU A 98 -4.80 8.62 5.26
C LEU A 98 -5.30 8.84 6.69
N HIS A 99 -6.62 8.71 6.87
CA HIS A 99 -7.22 8.64 8.21
C HIS A 99 -6.73 7.38 8.96
N PRO A 100 -6.59 7.39 10.29
CA PRO A 100 -6.12 6.24 11.09
C PRO A 100 -6.76 4.89 10.73
N LYS A 101 -8.07 4.85 10.52
CA LYS A 101 -8.76 3.62 10.06
C LYS A 101 -8.27 3.14 8.68
N GLY A 102 -7.95 4.07 7.78
CA GLY A 102 -7.39 3.77 6.47
C GLY A 102 -5.98 3.21 6.59
N GLN A 103 -5.18 3.75 7.51
CA GLN A 103 -3.82 3.26 7.76
C GLN A 103 -3.80 1.81 8.25
N THR A 104 -4.70 1.45 9.18
CA THR A 104 -4.83 0.06 9.65
C THR A 104 -5.19 -0.89 8.50
N LYS A 105 -6.17 -0.51 7.69
CA LYS A 105 -6.59 -1.32 6.53
C LYS A 105 -5.50 -1.44 5.47
N LEU A 106 -4.74 -0.37 5.27
CA LEU A 106 -3.57 -0.39 4.39
C LEU A 106 -2.53 -1.39 4.89
N LEU A 107 -2.22 -1.38 6.20
CA LEU A 107 -1.29 -2.34 6.79
C LEU A 107 -1.77 -3.78 6.57
N GLU A 108 -3.04 -4.06 6.83
CA GLU A 108 -3.65 -5.38 6.59
C GLU A 108 -3.47 -5.82 5.13
N ALA A 109 -3.70 -4.92 4.20
CA ALA A 109 -3.54 -5.16 2.76
C ALA A 109 -2.08 -5.44 2.38
N LEU A 110 -1.12 -4.67 2.92
CA LEU A 110 0.31 -4.87 2.67
C LEU A 110 0.80 -6.19 3.27
N LEU A 111 0.30 -6.58 4.43
CA LEU A 111 0.58 -7.88 5.04
C LEU A 111 0.02 -9.03 4.20
N GLU A 112 -1.15 -8.87 3.58
CA GLU A 112 -1.68 -9.88 2.66
C GLU A 112 -0.78 -10.05 1.43
N ILE A 113 -0.36 -8.95 0.81
CA ILE A 113 0.61 -8.94 -0.30
C ILE A 113 1.93 -9.61 0.14
N SER A 114 2.38 -9.37 1.37
CA SER A 114 3.65 -9.89 1.88
C SER A 114 3.69 -11.40 2.05
N LYS A 115 2.56 -12.09 2.03
CA LYS A 115 2.51 -13.57 2.07
C LYS A 115 3.14 -14.22 0.84
N THR A 116 3.11 -13.53 -0.29
CA THR A 116 3.62 -14.02 -1.57
C THR A 116 4.71 -13.14 -2.18
N LYS A 117 4.83 -11.91 -1.73
CA LYS A 117 5.76 -10.91 -2.27
C LYS A 117 6.59 -10.27 -1.17
N GLN A 118 7.80 -9.84 -1.50
CA GLN A 118 8.62 -9.09 -0.55
C GLN A 118 8.20 -7.62 -0.56
N VAL A 119 7.74 -7.14 0.59
CA VAL A 119 7.32 -5.75 0.79
C VAL A 119 8.31 -5.03 1.70
N PHE A 120 8.72 -3.84 1.30
CA PHE A 120 9.51 -2.91 2.09
C PHE A 120 8.74 -1.60 2.19
N LEU A 121 8.61 -1.06 3.37
CA LEU A 121 7.98 0.25 3.55
C LEU A 121 8.73 1.08 4.59
N THR A 122 8.70 2.40 4.41
CA THR A 122 9.05 3.35 5.46
C THR A 122 7.77 3.90 6.07
N THR A 123 7.79 4.23 7.34
CA THR A 123 6.63 4.84 8.01
C THR A 123 7.05 5.64 9.22
N HIS A 124 6.33 6.74 9.46
CA HIS A 124 6.33 7.47 10.72
C HIS A 124 5.04 7.25 11.52
N SER A 125 4.15 6.37 11.06
CA SER A 125 2.85 6.16 11.67
C SER A 125 2.88 5.12 12.78
N PRO A 126 2.40 5.45 13.98
CA PRO A 126 2.24 4.48 15.05
C PRO A 126 1.21 3.39 14.73
N TYR A 127 0.31 3.62 13.79
CA TYR A 127 -0.70 2.64 13.39
C TYR A 127 -0.12 1.46 12.60
N PHE A 128 1.10 1.59 12.08
CA PHE A 128 1.84 0.50 11.45
C PHE A 128 2.62 -0.35 12.45
N LEU A 129 2.71 0.10 13.70
CA LEU A 129 3.44 -0.58 14.78
C LEU A 129 2.51 -1.37 15.70
N VAL A 130 1.53 -2.07 15.13
CA VAL A 130 0.56 -2.88 15.89
C VAL A 130 1.18 -4.22 16.24
N THR A 131 1.34 -4.48 17.53
CA THR A 131 2.10 -5.61 18.08
C THR A 131 1.77 -7.00 17.51
N PRO A 132 0.50 -7.40 17.26
CA PRO A 132 0.23 -8.74 16.72
C PRO A 132 0.80 -8.98 15.32
N GLN A 133 0.93 -7.94 14.51
CA GLN A 133 1.46 -8.06 13.15
C GLN A 133 2.99 -7.98 13.12
N LEU A 134 3.62 -7.37 14.12
CA LEU A 134 5.07 -7.17 14.15
C LEU A 134 5.88 -8.46 14.31
N SER A 135 5.29 -9.55 14.82
CA SER A 135 5.96 -10.84 14.97
C SER A 135 6.45 -11.45 13.64
N ASN A 136 5.85 -11.04 12.53
CA ASN A 136 6.15 -11.54 11.17
C ASN A 136 6.79 -10.47 10.28
N VAL A 137 7.26 -9.37 10.86
CA VAL A 137 7.81 -8.22 10.15
C VAL A 137 9.22 -7.92 10.65
N GLY A 138 10.19 -7.77 9.74
CA GLY A 138 11.48 -7.19 10.07
C GLY A 138 11.33 -5.70 10.33
N LEU A 139 11.69 -5.24 11.52
CA LEU A 139 11.57 -3.85 11.93
C LEU A 139 12.94 -3.22 12.09
N PHE A 140 13.21 -2.17 11.32
CA PHE A 140 14.46 -1.43 11.36
C PHE A 140 14.20 0.02 11.76
N ILE A 141 14.96 0.53 12.73
CA ILE A 141 14.89 1.91 13.19
C ILE A 141 16.07 2.68 12.61
N PHE A 142 15.77 3.76 11.91
CA PHE A 142 16.77 4.67 11.34
C PHE A 142 16.91 5.88 12.25
N ARG A 143 18.13 6.14 12.71
CA ARG A 143 18.46 7.31 13.54
C ARG A 143 19.61 8.08 12.94
N LYS A 144 19.62 9.39 13.17
CA LYS A 144 20.73 10.26 12.83
C LYS A 144 21.63 10.42 14.05
N ASP A 145 22.90 10.15 13.90
CA ASP A 145 23.94 10.40 14.90
C ASP A 145 24.99 11.34 14.31
N GLY A 146 24.89 12.61 14.62
CA GLY A 146 25.70 13.65 14.02
C GLY A 146 25.54 13.71 12.50
N ILE A 147 26.57 13.35 11.75
CA ILE A 147 26.58 13.29 10.27
C ILE A 147 26.30 11.88 9.74
N SER A 148 26.25 10.88 10.61
CA SER A 148 26.05 9.47 10.24
C SER A 148 24.60 9.04 10.42
N ASN A 149 24.17 8.07 9.62
CA ASN A 149 22.90 7.38 9.83
C ASN A 149 23.17 6.02 10.46
N ILE A 150 22.45 5.70 11.52
CA ILE A 150 22.50 4.40 12.19
C ILE A 150 21.21 3.65 11.87
N VAL A 151 21.36 2.35 11.57
CA VAL A 151 20.23 1.44 11.35
C VAL A 151 20.27 0.39 12.45
N GLU A 152 19.22 0.29 13.23
CA GLU A 152 19.07 -0.71 14.30
C GLU A 152 17.96 -1.69 13.92
N ASP A 153 18.24 -2.98 14.03
CA ASP A 153 17.22 -4.03 13.97
C ASP A 153 16.52 -4.10 15.34
N ALA A 154 15.27 -3.64 15.40
CA ALA A 154 14.51 -3.59 16.65
C ALA A 154 14.15 -4.99 17.20
N SER A 155 14.30 -6.05 16.40
CA SER A 155 14.04 -7.43 16.81
C SER A 155 15.21 -8.09 17.54
N LEU A 156 16.45 -7.57 17.36
CA LEU A 156 17.66 -8.21 17.88
C LEU A 156 17.94 -7.94 19.38
N GLU A 157 17.44 -6.83 19.90
CA GLU A 157 17.60 -6.47 21.32
C GLU A 157 16.27 -6.12 21.98
N PRO A 158 15.41 -7.11 22.25
CA PRO A 158 14.13 -6.87 22.92
C PRO A 158 14.36 -6.46 24.38
N MET A 159 13.73 -5.36 24.81
CA MET A 159 13.78 -4.94 26.23
C MET A 159 12.99 -5.88 27.14
N PHE A 160 11.96 -6.55 26.60
CA PHE A 160 11.06 -7.44 27.37
C PHE A 160 10.69 -8.69 26.53
N PRO A 161 10.22 -9.78 27.17
CA PRO A 161 9.82 -11.00 26.49
C PRO A 161 8.70 -10.82 25.45
N TRP A 162 7.94 -9.72 25.55
CA TRP A 162 6.86 -9.33 24.63
C TRP A 162 7.26 -8.20 23.68
N SER A 163 8.54 -7.90 23.60
CA SER A 163 9.07 -6.90 22.67
C SER A 163 9.04 -7.41 21.21
N PRO A 164 9.00 -6.50 20.22
CA PRO A 164 8.94 -5.05 20.43
C PRO A 164 7.53 -4.57 20.76
N THR A 165 7.39 -3.71 21.74
CA THR A 165 6.14 -2.99 22.03
C THR A 165 6.14 -1.63 21.34
N TRP A 166 4.96 -1.07 21.11
CA TRP A 166 4.84 0.28 20.55
C TRP A 166 5.58 1.33 21.38
N GLY A 167 5.49 1.25 22.70
CA GLY A 167 6.19 2.16 23.60
C GLY A 167 7.71 2.06 23.52
N GLU A 168 8.25 0.86 23.36
CA GLU A 168 9.67 0.60 23.18
C GLU A 168 10.19 1.12 21.82
N ILE A 169 9.46 0.87 20.76
CA ILE A 169 9.79 1.37 19.43
C ILE A 169 9.80 2.89 19.44
N ASN A 170 8.74 3.50 20.00
CA ASN A 170 8.63 4.96 20.12
C ASN A 170 9.78 5.55 20.93
N PHE A 171 10.14 4.92 22.06
CA PHE A 171 11.26 5.34 22.86
C PHE A 171 12.60 5.24 22.12
N LYS A 172 12.82 4.17 21.33
CA LYS A 172 14.05 3.99 20.56
C LYS A 172 14.12 4.92 19.33
N ALA A 173 12.99 5.18 18.68
CA ALA A 173 12.94 5.96 17.45
C ALA A 173 12.96 7.49 17.68
N TYR A 174 12.39 7.97 18.78
CA TYR A 174 12.18 9.42 19.04
C TYR A 174 12.96 9.95 20.27
N LYS A 175 14.00 9.29 20.67
CA LYS A 175 14.89 9.65 21.76
C LYS A 175 15.73 10.90 21.49
#